data_6b8d6711ec6b4e01d497a895667a7c8f
#
_entry.id   6b8d6711ec6b4e01d497a895667a7c8f
#
_cell.length_a   1.000
_cell.length_b   1.000
_cell.length_c   1.000
_cell.angle_alpha   90.00
_cell.angle_beta   90.00
_cell.angle_gamma   90.00
#
_symmetry.space_group_name_H-M   'P 1'
#
loop_
_entity.id
_entity.type
_entity.pdbx_description
1 polymer ?
#
loop_
_entity_poly.entity_id
_entity_poly.type
_entity_poly.pdbx_seq_one_letter_code
_entity_poly.pdbx_strand_id
1 'polypeptide(L)'
;MEFYDRMGIPTCYLDDNEHIYLWNGMPVGYLYEAKVYSFAGRQLGWFSDGWLYDRSNHPALFSEAATGGPIKPIRKIKPVKGIKKVRPIKSVKAVSIVRNVRSMNWSDFSDISYFEQ
;
A
#
# COMPACT_ATOMS: atom_id res chain seq x y z
N MET A 1 -1.24 -5.03 -10.09
CA MET A 1 -0.20 -5.43 -9.10
C MET A 1 -0.86 -5.67 -7.77
N GLU A 2 -0.58 -6.80 -7.15
CA GLU A 2 -1.21 -7.21 -5.90
C GLU A 2 -0.21 -7.15 -4.77
N PHE A 3 -0.67 -6.75 -3.58
CA PHE A 3 0.16 -6.58 -2.40
C PHE A 3 -0.29 -7.50 -1.27
N TYR A 4 0.69 -7.97 -0.53
CA TYR A 4 0.54 -8.95 0.55
C TYR A 4 1.07 -8.34 1.85
N ASP A 5 0.47 -8.72 2.97
CA ASP A 5 0.92 -8.27 4.28
C ASP A 5 2.10 -9.11 4.79
N ARG A 6 2.58 -8.80 6.00
CA ARG A 6 3.74 -9.51 6.56
C ARG A 6 3.47 -10.98 6.87
N MET A 7 2.21 -11.41 6.85
CA MET A 7 1.81 -12.82 6.99
C MET A 7 1.62 -13.51 5.64
N GLY A 8 1.83 -12.78 4.54
CA GLY A 8 1.61 -13.29 3.19
C GLY A 8 0.16 -13.26 2.73
N ILE A 9 -0.72 -12.60 3.47
CA ILE A 9 -2.15 -12.53 3.14
C ILE A 9 -2.38 -11.47 2.07
N PRO A 10 -3.09 -11.80 0.97
CA PRO A 10 -3.48 -10.79 -0.03
C PRO A 10 -4.29 -9.68 0.62
N THR A 11 -3.83 -8.43 0.51
CA THR A 11 -4.38 -7.30 1.26
C THR A 11 -5.02 -6.27 0.36
N CYS A 12 -4.33 -5.85 -0.68
CA CYS A 12 -4.81 -4.83 -1.60
C CYS A 12 -4.21 -5.03 -2.98
N TYR A 13 -4.71 -4.27 -3.93
CA TYR A 13 -4.16 -4.31 -5.28
C TYR A 13 -4.24 -2.94 -5.93
N LEU A 14 -3.30 -2.71 -6.83
CA LEU A 14 -3.26 -1.52 -7.67
C LEU A 14 -4.03 -1.86 -8.96
N ASP A 15 -5.13 -1.15 -9.18
CA ASP A 15 -5.88 -1.18 -10.42
C ASP A 15 -5.25 -0.16 -11.37
N ASP A 16 -5.60 -0.04 -12.59
CA ASP A 16 -5.23 1.01 -13.54
C ASP A 16 -3.87 1.75 -13.29
N ASN A 17 -2.95 1.17 -12.57
CA ASN A 17 -1.65 1.77 -12.17
C ASN A 17 -1.76 3.04 -11.32
N GLU A 18 -2.92 3.33 -10.79
CA GLU A 18 -3.14 4.54 -9.98
C GLU A 18 -3.90 4.27 -8.70
N HIS A 19 -5.04 3.59 -8.77
CA HIS A 19 -5.96 3.47 -7.64
C HIS A 19 -5.76 2.16 -6.90
N ILE A 20 -5.81 2.20 -5.57
CA ILE A 20 -5.61 1.06 -4.70
C ILE A 20 -6.93 0.67 -4.06
N TYR A 21 -7.26 -0.62 -4.14
CA TYR A 21 -8.46 -1.22 -3.55
C TYR A 21 -8.06 -2.31 -2.57
N LEU A 22 -8.80 -2.45 -1.49
CA LEU A 22 -8.71 -3.65 -0.67
C LEU A 22 -9.26 -4.84 -1.44
N TRP A 23 -8.96 -6.04 -0.96
CA TRP A 23 -9.40 -7.27 -1.63
C TRP A 23 -10.92 -7.38 -1.75
N ASN A 24 -11.66 -6.76 -0.82
CA ASN A 24 -13.13 -6.72 -0.87
C ASN A 24 -13.70 -5.67 -1.85
N GLY A 25 -12.85 -4.94 -2.56
CA GLY A 25 -13.26 -3.92 -3.52
C GLY A 25 -13.38 -2.51 -2.97
N MET A 26 -13.06 -2.29 -1.68
CA MET A 26 -13.11 -0.97 -1.08
C MET A 26 -11.94 -0.12 -1.58
N PRO A 27 -12.19 1.05 -2.23
CA PRO A 27 -11.10 1.96 -2.60
C PRO A 27 -10.51 2.61 -1.35
N VAL A 28 -9.18 2.58 -1.20
CA VAL A 28 -8.51 3.04 0.01
C VAL A 28 -7.41 4.06 -0.25
N GLY A 29 -6.98 4.22 -1.49
CA GLY A 29 -5.93 5.18 -1.78
C GLY A 29 -5.53 5.21 -3.25
N TYR A 30 -4.52 5.98 -3.54
CA TYR A 30 -4.02 6.10 -4.90
C TYR A 30 -2.55 6.50 -4.89
N LEU A 31 -1.89 6.28 -6.03
CA LEU A 31 -0.51 6.71 -6.24
C LEU A 31 -0.47 8.04 -6.96
N TYR A 32 0.46 8.89 -6.55
CA TYR A 32 0.81 10.11 -7.25
C TYR A 32 2.31 10.36 -7.06
N GLU A 33 3.05 10.37 -8.15
CA GLU A 33 4.51 10.58 -8.14
C GLU A 33 5.23 9.65 -7.14
N ALA A 34 4.91 8.36 -7.20
CA ALA A 34 5.46 7.33 -6.31
C ALA A 34 5.13 7.53 -4.82
N LYS A 35 4.19 8.40 -4.50
CA LYS A 35 3.66 8.58 -3.15
C LYS A 35 2.29 7.97 -3.07
N VAL A 36 1.96 7.44 -1.89
CA VAL A 36 0.65 6.85 -1.61
C VAL A 36 -0.17 7.83 -0.82
N TYR A 37 -1.39 8.13 -1.29
CA TYR A 37 -2.31 9.04 -0.61
C TYR A 37 -3.62 8.33 -0.30
N SER A 38 -4.23 8.70 0.81
CA SER A 38 -5.64 8.39 1.04
C SER A 38 -6.52 9.33 0.22
N PHE A 39 -7.79 8.99 0.03
CA PHE A 39 -8.72 9.88 -0.67
C PHE A 39 -8.98 11.19 0.11
N ALA A 40 -8.71 11.19 1.41
CA ALA A 40 -8.78 12.40 2.24
C ALA A 40 -7.59 13.35 2.02
N GLY A 41 -6.60 12.94 1.23
CA GLY A 41 -5.44 13.77 0.91
C GLY A 41 -4.23 13.55 1.81
N ARG A 42 -4.32 12.64 2.78
CA ARG A 42 -3.20 12.33 3.67
C ARG A 42 -2.20 11.42 2.96
N GLN A 43 -0.91 11.76 3.00
CA GLN A 43 0.10 10.88 2.48
C GLN A 43 0.33 9.70 3.43
N LEU A 44 0.23 8.48 2.89
CA LEU A 44 0.37 7.24 3.66
C LEU A 44 1.78 6.67 3.59
N GLY A 45 2.55 7.08 2.61
CA GLY A 45 3.91 6.59 2.42
C GLY A 45 4.35 6.66 0.97
N TRP A 46 5.14 5.68 0.57
CA TRP A 46 5.75 5.65 -0.77
C TRP A 46 5.62 4.27 -1.40
N PHE A 47 5.58 4.27 -2.73
CA PHE A 47 5.68 3.05 -3.52
C PHE A 47 7.07 3.02 -4.16
N SER A 48 7.84 1.97 -3.91
CA SER A 48 9.20 1.84 -4.41
C SER A 48 9.63 0.38 -4.43
N ASP A 49 10.28 -0.05 -5.49
CA ASP A 49 10.85 -1.41 -5.62
C ASP A 49 9.85 -2.54 -5.34
N GLY A 50 8.58 -2.32 -5.68
CA GLY A 50 7.51 -3.28 -5.47
C GLY A 50 6.97 -3.33 -4.06
N TRP A 51 7.36 -2.42 -3.19
CA TRP A 51 6.89 -2.28 -1.82
C TRP A 51 6.03 -1.04 -1.64
N LEU A 52 5.08 -1.11 -0.72
CA LEU A 52 4.47 0.07 -0.12
C LEU A 52 5.17 0.31 1.22
N TYR A 53 5.81 1.47 1.34
CA TYR A 53 6.48 1.92 2.57
C TYR A 53 5.54 2.83 3.35
N ASP A 54 5.59 2.76 4.68
CA ASP A 54 4.75 3.60 5.53
C ASP A 54 5.31 5.02 5.66
N ARG A 55 4.64 5.85 6.47
CA ARG A 55 5.02 7.25 6.68
C ARG A 55 6.42 7.41 7.30
N SER A 56 6.92 6.39 7.98
CA SER A 56 8.28 6.36 8.56
C SER A 56 9.29 5.66 7.64
N ASN A 57 8.88 5.34 6.42
CA ASN A 57 9.68 4.65 5.41
C ASN A 57 10.10 3.23 5.82
N HIS A 58 9.22 2.54 6.55
CA HIS A 58 9.34 1.12 6.83
C HIS A 58 8.53 0.32 5.82
N PRO A 59 9.05 -0.82 5.31
CA PRO A 59 8.31 -1.64 4.37
C PRO A 59 7.07 -2.27 5.03
N ALA A 60 5.92 -2.09 4.42
CA ALA A 60 4.65 -2.51 4.99
C ALA A 60 3.99 -3.63 4.20
N LEU A 61 3.82 -3.46 2.91
CA LEU A 61 3.15 -4.41 2.03
C LEU A 61 4.05 -4.71 0.83
N PHE A 62 4.11 -5.97 0.41
CA PHE A 62 4.98 -6.35 -0.70
C PHE A 62 4.18 -6.93 -1.86
N SER A 63 4.65 -6.64 -3.07
CA SER A 63 4.13 -7.27 -4.28
C SER A 63 5.03 -8.43 -4.70
N GLU A 64 4.59 -9.17 -5.70
CA GLU A 64 5.39 -10.22 -6.32
C GLU A 64 6.71 -9.70 -6.89
N ALA A 65 6.73 -8.43 -7.31
CA ALA A 65 7.91 -7.78 -7.86
C ALA A 65 8.79 -7.11 -6.80
N ALA A 66 8.48 -7.25 -5.51
CA ALA A 66 9.20 -6.57 -4.43
C ALA A 66 10.65 -7.06 -4.35
N THR A 67 11.58 -6.11 -4.27
CA THR A 67 13.01 -6.39 -4.14
C THR A 67 13.57 -5.67 -2.92
N GLY A 68 14.59 -6.24 -2.28
CA GLY A 68 15.15 -5.71 -1.04
C GLY A 68 14.20 -5.87 0.13
N GLY A 69 14.48 -5.15 1.21
CA GLY A 69 13.64 -5.17 2.39
C GLY A 69 13.78 -6.44 3.23
N PRO A 70 12.87 -6.67 4.17
CA PRO A 70 12.89 -7.87 5.03
C PRO A 70 12.57 -9.13 4.23
N ILE A 71 12.82 -10.27 4.84
CA ILE A 71 12.47 -11.57 4.26
C ILE A 71 10.95 -11.62 4.12
N LYS A 72 10.50 -11.93 2.89
CA LYS A 72 9.08 -12.01 2.57
C LYS A 72 8.55 -13.41 2.89
N PRO A 73 7.37 -13.51 3.51
CA PRO A 73 6.73 -14.82 3.73
C PRO A 73 6.25 -15.42 2.40
N ILE A 74 5.87 -16.68 2.44
CA ILE A 74 5.19 -17.34 1.34
C ILE A 74 3.84 -16.65 1.17
N ARG A 75 3.50 -16.28 -0.07
CA ARG A 75 2.21 -15.68 -0.39
C ARG A 75 1.11 -16.72 -0.30
N LYS A 76 0.05 -16.38 0.42
CA LYS A 76 -1.10 -17.26 0.57
C LYS A 76 -1.99 -17.23 -0.66
N ILE A 77 -2.86 -18.23 -0.79
CA ILE A 77 -3.80 -18.34 -1.90
C ILE A 77 -4.69 -17.09 -1.93
N LYS A 78 -4.85 -16.53 -3.14
CA LYS A 78 -5.68 -15.35 -3.34
C LYS A 78 -7.15 -15.75 -3.37
N PRO A 79 -7.99 -15.19 -2.48
CA PRO A 79 -9.43 -15.35 -2.62
C PRO A 79 -9.96 -14.57 -3.82
N VAL A 80 -11.22 -14.77 -4.17
CA VAL A 80 -11.87 -13.98 -5.21
C VAL A 80 -11.99 -12.54 -4.71
N LYS A 81 -11.61 -11.59 -5.55
CA LYS A 81 -11.74 -10.16 -5.22
C LYS A 81 -13.19 -9.75 -5.21
N GLY A 82 -13.56 -8.89 -4.27
CA GLY A 82 -14.87 -8.27 -4.23
C GLY A 82 -15.08 -7.30 -5.39
N ILE A 83 -16.33 -6.94 -5.64
CA ILE A 83 -16.69 -5.96 -6.66
C ILE A 83 -16.17 -4.60 -6.22
N LYS A 84 -15.47 -3.90 -7.11
CA LYS A 84 -14.94 -2.57 -6.83
C LYS A 84 -16.07 -1.58 -6.58
N LYS A 85 -15.99 -0.86 -5.47
CA LYS A 85 -16.94 0.20 -5.15
C LYS A 85 -16.52 1.50 -5.82
N VAL A 86 -17.47 2.44 -5.90
CA VAL A 86 -17.22 3.77 -6.47
C VAL A 86 -16.14 4.48 -5.65
N ARG A 87 -15.15 5.06 -6.34
CA ARG A 87 -14.09 5.80 -5.68
C ARG A 87 -14.60 7.12 -5.13
N PRO A 88 -14.18 7.50 -3.91
CA PRO A 88 -14.43 8.85 -3.40
C PRO A 88 -13.76 9.91 -4.27
N ILE A 89 -14.23 11.15 -4.16
CA ILE A 89 -13.54 12.28 -4.75
C ILE A 89 -12.25 12.52 -3.97
N LYS A 90 -11.14 12.69 -4.69
CA LYS A 90 -9.86 12.98 -4.07
C LYS A 90 -9.85 14.36 -3.46
N SER A 91 -9.57 14.46 -2.17
CA SER A 91 -9.37 15.74 -1.49
C SER A 91 -8.01 16.33 -1.88
N VAL A 92 -7.83 17.62 -1.60
CA VAL A 92 -6.54 18.28 -1.80
C VAL A 92 -5.47 17.55 -1.01
N LYS A 93 -4.36 17.26 -1.66
CA LYS A 93 -3.25 16.56 -1.02
C LYS A 93 -2.59 17.44 0.03
N ALA A 94 -2.32 16.87 1.19
CA ALA A 94 -1.51 17.50 2.21
C ALA A 94 -0.08 17.70 1.69
N VAL A 95 0.66 18.59 2.33
CA VAL A 95 2.08 18.80 2.02
C VAL A 95 2.81 17.46 2.17
N SER A 96 3.68 17.15 1.20
CA SER A 96 4.45 15.92 1.22
C SER A 96 5.32 15.84 2.47
N ILE A 97 5.33 14.68 3.10
CA ILE A 97 6.16 14.43 4.27
C ILE A 97 7.60 14.18 3.83
N VAL A 98 8.53 14.52 4.71
CA VAL A 98 9.96 14.24 4.48
C VAL A 98 10.17 12.74 4.56
N ARG A 99 10.84 12.17 3.56
CA ARG A 99 11.14 10.74 3.53
C ARG A 99 12.38 10.46 4.36
N ASN A 100 12.20 9.68 5.42
CA ASN A 100 13.29 9.21 6.26
C ASN A 100 14.17 8.19 5.51
N VAL A 101 15.31 7.86 6.09
CA VAL A 101 16.12 6.76 5.58
C VAL A 101 15.28 5.47 5.59
N ARG A 102 15.39 4.69 4.50
CA ARG A 102 14.63 3.46 4.35
C ARG A 102 15.04 2.44 5.41
N SER A 103 14.07 1.93 6.14
CA SER A 103 14.28 0.87 7.12
C SER A 103 14.29 -0.50 6.44
N MET A 104 15.00 -1.46 7.04
CA MET A 104 14.95 -2.86 6.64
C MET A 104 13.99 -3.67 7.51
N ASN A 105 13.36 -3.04 8.50
CA ASN A 105 12.42 -3.69 9.41
C ASN A 105 10.98 -3.49 8.94
N TRP A 106 10.15 -4.50 9.16
CA TRP A 106 8.73 -4.39 8.86
C TRP A 106 8.09 -3.20 9.57
N SER A 107 7.16 -2.55 8.87
CA SER A 107 6.31 -1.51 9.44
C SER A 107 5.39 -2.09 10.52
N ASP A 108 5.02 -1.26 11.51
CA ASP A 108 3.93 -1.59 12.43
C ASP A 108 2.57 -1.61 11.73
N PHE A 109 2.48 -1.03 10.53
CA PHE A 109 1.28 -0.97 9.69
C PHE A 109 1.36 -1.97 8.54
N SER A 110 1.91 -3.15 8.76
CA SER A 110 2.14 -4.15 7.71
C SER A 110 0.94 -5.08 7.49
N ASP A 111 -0.25 -4.50 7.45
CA ASP A 111 -1.54 -5.11 7.12
C ASP A 111 -2.48 -4.01 6.57
N ILE A 112 -3.79 -4.21 6.62
CA ILE A 112 -4.75 -3.20 6.14
C ILE A 112 -4.69 -1.90 6.94
N SER A 113 -4.12 -1.91 8.14
CA SER A 113 -3.93 -0.70 8.94
C SER A 113 -3.01 0.32 8.26
N TYR A 114 -2.27 -0.09 7.24
CA TYR A 114 -1.50 0.84 6.40
C TYR A 114 -2.36 2.00 5.90
N PHE A 115 -3.59 1.72 5.52
CA PHE A 115 -4.52 2.73 4.98
C PHE A 115 -5.21 3.54 6.06
N GLU A 116 -4.95 3.26 7.32
CA GLU A 116 -5.50 3.96 8.49
C GLU A 116 -4.47 4.83 9.21
N GLN A 117 -3.30 4.96 8.63
CA GLN A 117 -2.22 5.77 9.22
C GLN A 117 -2.59 7.23 9.48
#